data_f7bb46a763a98e90a914b61862b4394e
#
_entry.id   f7bb46a763a98e90a914b61862b4394e
#
_cell.length_a   1.000
_cell.length_b   1.000
_cell.length_c   1.000
_cell.angle_alpha   90.00
_cell.angle_beta   90.00
_cell.angle_gamma   90.00
#
_symmetry.space_group_name_H-M   'P 1'
#
loop_
_entity.id
_entity.type
_entity.pdbx_description
1 polymer ?
#
loop_
_entity_poly.entity_id
_entity_poly.type
_entity_poly.pdbx_seq_one_letter_code
_entity_poly.pdbx_strand_id
1 'polypeptide(L)'
;MAGPEPNPFYPLPHCTMPSRLFHRLAVTLFFIAASALGISARAQFGPKPANPGGSTVTTPHVQAELVAHAPQGVGPGQPLWLGLQITHQPDWHTYWKNPGDSGLPTELTWQLPAGLDAGDIAWPVPHKIAIGTLANYGYEGTVLLPVPVTVAQTFAPGPLAKDVTVQLKASWLVCRKECIPEEGHFTLQLPIQSTTALHSAAFDAAQKAQPQPLAKASVQQQAQVDGDALQVRVAGLPAALRGKTLDLFPEMPEVLHNAAPGTQQWEGDVWTARIPLAEQRSNSPSTLPVVLAERVQGSTPRPGYRADLTVQGPWPAVAAKASVSPALEAALKANAALAGSWLPPAAPSGASSLTLTAALLGALLGGL
;
A
#
# COMPACT_ATOMS: atom_id res chain seq x y z
N MET A 1 -45.11 68.89 -50.97
CA MET A 1 -46.49 68.45 -50.67
C MET A 1 -46.49 67.87 -49.30
N ALA A 2 -47.19 68.53 -48.39
CA ALA A 2 -47.13 68.25 -46.93
C ALA A 2 -47.93 67.03 -46.55
N GLY A 3 -47.39 66.19 -45.65
CA GLY A 3 -48.12 65.18 -44.91
C GLY A 3 -48.62 65.72 -43.59
N PRO A 4 -49.74 65.27 -43.05
CA PRO A 4 -50.34 65.86 -41.84
C PRO A 4 -49.73 65.24 -40.56
N GLU A 5 -49.70 66.06 -39.54
CA GLU A 5 -49.23 65.84 -38.17
C GLU A 5 -50.15 64.93 -37.34
N PRO A 6 -49.63 64.32 -36.21
CA PRO A 6 -50.40 63.47 -35.35
C PRO A 6 -51.15 64.21 -34.23
N ASN A 7 -52.28 63.65 -33.83
CA ASN A 7 -53.18 64.14 -32.80
C ASN A 7 -52.95 63.53 -31.39
N PRO A 8 -53.38 64.21 -30.32
CA PRO A 8 -52.80 64.04 -29.00
C PRO A 8 -53.55 63.07 -28.06
N PHE A 9 -52.80 62.59 -27.12
CA PHE A 9 -53.02 62.02 -25.78
C PHE A 9 -54.45 61.88 -25.24
N TYR A 10 -54.79 60.64 -24.86
CA TYR A 10 -55.67 60.33 -23.72
C TYR A 10 -54.90 59.51 -22.65
N PRO A 11 -54.96 59.91 -21.37
CA PRO A 11 -54.29 59.11 -20.28
C PRO A 11 -55.22 58.02 -19.83
N LEU A 12 -54.61 56.79 -19.70
CA LEU A 12 -55.22 55.64 -19.04
C LEU A 12 -55.05 55.75 -17.52
N PRO A 13 -55.99 55.26 -16.71
CA PRO A 13 -55.91 55.35 -15.26
C PRO A 13 -54.88 54.37 -14.69
N HIS A 14 -53.98 54.90 -13.86
CA HIS A 14 -52.99 54.12 -13.10
C HIS A 14 -53.66 53.34 -11.95
N CYS A 15 -53.73 52.04 -12.08
CA CYS A 15 -54.10 51.12 -10.96
C CYS A 15 -52.84 50.86 -10.12
N THR A 16 -52.70 51.63 -9.04
CA THR A 16 -51.58 51.36 -8.04
C THR A 16 -51.96 50.22 -7.12
N MET A 17 -51.41 49.01 -7.39
CA MET A 17 -51.43 47.95 -6.40
C MET A 17 -50.36 48.19 -5.31
N PRO A 18 -50.66 47.93 -4.03
CA PRO A 18 -49.71 48.17 -2.95
C PRO A 18 -48.52 47.22 -3.03
N SER A 19 -47.33 47.77 -3.12
CA SER A 19 -46.04 47.09 -3.30
C SER A 19 -45.72 45.99 -2.27
N ARG A 20 -46.40 45.96 -1.16
CA ARG A 20 -46.19 44.98 -0.08
C ARG A 20 -46.75 43.57 -0.37
N LEU A 21 -47.74 43.47 -1.27
CA LEU A 21 -48.32 42.17 -1.63
C LEU A 21 -47.41 41.42 -2.65
N PHE A 22 -46.76 42.15 -3.56
CA PHE A 22 -45.84 41.58 -4.55
C PHE A 22 -44.55 41.00 -3.91
N HIS A 23 -44.01 41.68 -2.87
CA HIS A 23 -42.82 41.19 -2.16
C HIS A 23 -43.07 39.89 -1.38
N ARG A 24 -44.25 39.75 -0.78
CA ARG A 24 -44.60 38.53 -0.05
C ARG A 24 -44.87 37.34 -0.97
N LEU A 25 -45.44 37.56 -2.16
CA LEU A 25 -45.67 36.49 -3.14
C LEU A 25 -44.35 36.05 -3.83
N ALA A 26 -43.47 37.01 -4.14
CA ALA A 26 -42.16 36.72 -4.75
C ALA A 26 -41.21 35.94 -3.80
N VAL A 27 -41.22 36.30 -2.51
CA VAL A 27 -40.40 35.60 -1.50
C VAL A 27 -40.91 34.19 -1.25
N THR A 28 -42.24 33.96 -1.20
CA THR A 28 -42.82 32.64 -1.01
C THR A 28 -42.59 31.72 -2.21
N LEU A 29 -42.70 32.26 -3.43
CA LEU A 29 -42.38 31.50 -4.67
C LEU A 29 -40.90 31.17 -4.80
N PHE A 30 -39.99 32.03 -4.32
CA PHE A 30 -38.56 31.79 -4.35
C PHE A 30 -38.17 30.67 -3.36
N PHE A 31 -38.77 30.61 -2.17
CA PHE A 31 -38.54 29.52 -1.22
C PHE A 31 -39.15 28.18 -1.67
N ILE A 32 -40.28 28.18 -2.37
CA ILE A 32 -40.87 26.93 -2.92
C ILE A 32 -40.06 26.43 -4.11
N ALA A 33 -39.52 27.30 -4.97
CA ALA A 33 -38.64 26.92 -6.09
C ALA A 33 -37.27 26.40 -5.58
N ALA A 34 -36.72 26.98 -4.51
CA ALA A 34 -35.47 26.50 -3.90
C ALA A 34 -35.62 25.13 -3.22
N SER A 35 -36.82 24.78 -2.76
CA SER A 35 -37.11 23.47 -2.16
C SER A 35 -37.36 22.35 -3.19
N ALA A 36 -37.72 22.72 -4.45
CA ALA A 36 -37.96 21.76 -5.53
C ALA A 36 -36.68 21.39 -6.31
N LEU A 37 -35.63 22.19 -6.21
CA LEU A 37 -34.29 21.88 -6.69
C LEU A 37 -33.48 21.17 -5.56
N GLY A 38 -34.04 20.10 -5.03
CA GLY A 38 -33.33 19.13 -4.24
C GLY A 38 -32.28 18.45 -5.12
N ILE A 39 -31.19 19.17 -5.43
CA ILE A 39 -29.96 18.56 -5.91
C ILE A 39 -29.51 17.71 -4.75
N SER A 40 -29.79 16.41 -4.85
CA SER A 40 -29.13 15.40 -4.06
C SER A 40 -27.63 15.52 -4.38
N ALA A 41 -26.92 16.41 -3.69
CA ALA A 41 -25.48 16.34 -3.56
C ALA A 41 -25.19 15.03 -2.84
N ARG A 42 -25.23 13.93 -3.59
CA ARG A 42 -24.55 12.71 -3.18
C ARG A 42 -23.09 13.11 -3.17
N ALA A 43 -22.58 13.36 -1.97
CA ALA A 43 -21.15 13.36 -1.73
C ALA A 43 -20.65 11.95 -2.11
N GLN A 44 -20.27 11.77 -3.38
CA GLN A 44 -19.49 10.62 -3.82
C GLN A 44 -18.03 10.83 -3.41
N PHE A 45 -17.81 10.96 -2.10
CA PHE A 45 -16.51 10.79 -1.49
C PHE A 45 -16.48 9.39 -0.85
N GLY A 46 -16.41 8.40 -1.70
CA GLY A 46 -15.94 7.06 -1.40
C GLY A 46 -15.31 6.55 -2.68
N PRO A 47 -14.12 5.93 -2.63
CA PRO A 47 -13.66 5.17 -3.77
C PRO A 47 -14.77 4.18 -4.11
N LYS A 48 -15.24 4.22 -5.37
CA LYS A 48 -16.16 3.23 -5.89
C LYS A 48 -15.55 1.87 -5.51
N PRO A 49 -16.24 1.01 -4.75
CA PRO A 49 -15.69 -0.28 -4.44
C PRO A 49 -15.34 -0.94 -5.78
N ALA A 50 -14.05 -1.22 -5.98
CA ALA A 50 -13.59 -2.05 -7.07
C ALA A 50 -14.47 -3.30 -7.07
N ASN A 51 -14.94 -3.70 -8.24
CA ASN A 51 -15.88 -4.80 -8.45
C ASN A 51 -15.69 -5.91 -7.41
N PRO A 52 -16.65 -6.18 -6.52
CA PRO A 52 -16.49 -7.26 -5.57
C PRO A 52 -16.58 -8.58 -6.34
N GLY A 53 -15.44 -9.15 -6.75
CA GLY A 53 -15.41 -10.51 -7.23
C GLY A 53 -14.56 -10.86 -8.45
N GLY A 54 -13.68 -9.98 -8.95
CA GLY A 54 -12.75 -10.32 -10.04
C GLY A 54 -11.33 -10.64 -9.54
N SER A 55 -10.52 -11.30 -10.38
CA SER A 55 -9.09 -11.49 -10.12
C SER A 55 -8.25 -10.22 -10.36
N THR A 56 -8.81 -9.20 -10.99
CA THR A 56 -8.11 -7.97 -11.38
C THR A 56 -8.75 -6.74 -10.78
N VAL A 57 -7.92 -5.85 -10.25
CA VAL A 57 -8.28 -4.53 -9.73
C VAL A 57 -7.41 -3.49 -10.41
N THR A 58 -8.02 -2.41 -10.91
CA THR A 58 -7.31 -1.28 -11.49
C THR A 58 -7.55 -0.05 -10.63
N THR A 59 -6.47 0.54 -10.16
CA THR A 59 -6.42 1.82 -9.45
C THR A 59 -5.84 2.89 -10.38
N PRO A 60 -5.78 4.17 -9.98
CA PRO A 60 -5.16 5.20 -10.82
C PRO A 60 -3.68 4.94 -11.15
N HIS A 61 -2.95 4.20 -10.30
CA HIS A 61 -1.50 4.11 -10.42
C HIS A 61 -0.99 2.69 -10.70
N VAL A 62 -1.82 1.67 -10.46
CA VAL A 62 -1.46 0.28 -10.73
C VAL A 62 -2.63 -0.52 -11.29
N GLN A 63 -2.31 -1.57 -12.04
CA GLN A 63 -3.19 -2.69 -12.31
C GLN A 63 -2.67 -3.88 -11.52
N ALA A 64 -3.48 -4.42 -10.62
CA ALA A 64 -3.14 -5.56 -9.80
C ALA A 64 -4.00 -6.77 -10.18
N GLU A 65 -3.39 -7.95 -10.25
CA GLU A 65 -4.08 -9.21 -10.60
C GLU A 65 -3.68 -10.33 -9.65
N LEU A 66 -4.68 -10.99 -9.05
CA LEU A 66 -4.50 -12.23 -8.31
C LEU A 66 -4.37 -13.39 -9.30
N VAL A 67 -3.22 -14.03 -9.30
CA VAL A 67 -2.86 -15.13 -10.19
C VAL A 67 -2.51 -16.39 -9.41
N ALA A 68 -2.57 -17.54 -10.09
CA ALA A 68 -2.21 -18.81 -9.49
C ALA A 68 -1.39 -19.69 -10.43
N HIS A 69 -0.62 -20.60 -9.84
CA HIS A 69 0.09 -21.67 -10.52
C HIS A 69 -0.10 -22.98 -9.76
N ALA A 70 -0.92 -23.87 -10.31
CA ALA A 70 -1.23 -25.20 -9.80
C ALA A 70 -1.13 -26.20 -10.95
N PRO A 71 0.08 -26.65 -11.32
CA PRO A 71 0.29 -27.47 -12.51
C PRO A 71 -0.34 -28.86 -12.41
N GLN A 72 -0.62 -29.31 -11.19
CA GLN A 72 -1.22 -30.63 -10.89
C GLN A 72 -2.60 -30.51 -10.22
N GLY A 73 -3.22 -29.32 -10.28
CA GLY A 73 -4.45 -29.03 -9.54
C GLY A 73 -4.21 -28.69 -8.09
N VAL A 74 -5.26 -28.74 -7.26
CA VAL A 74 -5.23 -28.40 -5.84
C VAL A 74 -5.44 -29.65 -4.99
N GLY A 75 -4.39 -30.13 -4.35
CA GLY A 75 -4.44 -31.33 -3.52
C GLY A 75 -3.23 -31.48 -2.59
N PRO A 76 -3.35 -32.35 -1.58
CA PRO A 76 -2.25 -32.61 -0.64
C PRO A 76 -0.96 -33.02 -1.34
N GLY A 77 0.14 -32.36 -0.99
CA GLY A 77 1.46 -32.64 -1.56
C GLY A 77 1.67 -32.11 -2.98
N GLN A 78 0.66 -31.49 -3.59
CA GLN A 78 0.78 -30.84 -4.90
C GLN A 78 1.32 -29.42 -4.76
N PRO A 79 2.21 -28.97 -5.66
CA PRO A 79 2.72 -27.59 -5.65
C PRO A 79 1.59 -26.62 -6.01
N LEU A 80 1.36 -25.66 -5.11
CA LEU A 80 0.39 -24.59 -5.31
C LEU A 80 1.05 -23.25 -4.96
N TRP A 81 0.96 -22.32 -5.90
CA TRP A 81 1.40 -20.94 -5.72
C TRP A 81 0.24 -19.99 -6.02
N LEU A 82 0.07 -19.02 -5.17
CA LEU A 82 -0.72 -17.83 -5.44
C LEU A 82 0.23 -16.66 -5.64
N GLY A 83 -0.25 -15.56 -6.20
CA GLY A 83 0.58 -14.37 -6.34
C GLY A 83 -0.24 -13.13 -6.68
N LEU A 84 0.27 -11.98 -6.26
CA LEU A 84 -0.23 -10.69 -6.70
C LEU A 84 0.72 -10.14 -7.76
N GLN A 85 0.25 -10.03 -8.99
CA GLN A 85 0.96 -9.35 -10.05
C GLN A 85 0.57 -7.88 -10.04
N ILE A 86 1.53 -6.99 -9.91
CA ILE A 86 1.33 -5.55 -9.91
C ILE A 86 2.01 -4.96 -11.13
N THR A 87 1.28 -4.25 -11.97
CA THR A 87 1.79 -3.49 -13.10
C THR A 87 1.60 -2.00 -12.79
N HIS A 88 2.71 -1.28 -12.64
CA HIS A 88 2.75 0.13 -12.29
C HIS A 88 2.56 1.01 -13.53
N GLN A 89 1.94 2.17 -13.35
CA GLN A 89 2.05 3.25 -14.31
C GLN A 89 3.51 3.73 -14.40
N PRO A 90 3.94 4.34 -15.52
CA PRO A 90 5.30 4.83 -15.67
C PRO A 90 5.75 5.71 -14.50
N ASP A 91 6.97 5.48 -14.02
CA ASP A 91 7.63 6.16 -12.90
C ASP A 91 7.02 5.91 -11.51
N TRP A 92 5.97 5.10 -11.40
CA TRP A 92 5.41 4.68 -10.12
C TRP A 92 6.04 3.39 -9.64
N HIS A 93 6.18 3.23 -8.31
CA HIS A 93 6.77 2.05 -7.68
C HIS A 93 6.03 1.64 -6.42
N THR A 94 6.11 0.36 -6.10
CA THR A 94 5.76 -0.21 -4.80
C THR A 94 7.02 -0.73 -4.10
N TYR A 95 6.87 -1.16 -2.85
CA TYR A 95 8.00 -1.39 -1.96
C TYR A 95 8.29 -2.87 -1.72
N TRP A 96 9.56 -3.16 -1.45
CA TRP A 96 10.05 -4.43 -0.94
C TRP A 96 9.73 -4.57 0.56
N LYS A 97 10.00 -5.75 1.16
CA LYS A 97 9.77 -6.01 2.60
C LYS A 97 10.49 -5.03 3.55
N ASN A 98 11.67 -4.54 3.17
CA ASN A 98 12.28 -3.37 3.74
C ASN A 98 12.17 -2.24 2.72
N PRO A 99 11.36 -1.22 2.96
CA PRO A 99 11.10 -0.16 1.97
C PRO A 99 12.28 0.81 1.76
N GLY A 100 13.32 0.74 2.58
CA GLY A 100 14.42 1.71 2.59
C GLY A 100 14.15 2.90 3.50
N ASP A 101 14.38 4.12 2.98
CA ASP A 101 14.27 5.35 3.79
C ASP A 101 12.82 5.82 3.97
N SER A 102 11.92 5.38 3.13
CA SER A 102 10.48 5.74 3.23
C SER A 102 9.60 4.66 2.59
N GLY A 103 8.31 4.68 2.92
CA GLY A 103 7.32 3.78 2.35
C GLY A 103 6.89 2.63 3.26
N LEU A 104 6.04 1.77 2.73
CA LEU A 104 5.51 0.58 3.42
C LEU A 104 5.45 -0.59 2.44
N PRO A 105 5.78 -1.81 2.86
CA PRO A 105 5.68 -2.99 2.01
C PRO A 105 4.22 -3.29 1.63
N THR A 106 4.06 -4.04 0.54
CA THR A 106 2.76 -4.61 0.18
C THR A 106 2.34 -5.66 1.21
N GLU A 107 1.09 -5.59 1.67
CA GLU A 107 0.50 -6.54 2.61
C GLU A 107 -0.59 -7.36 1.94
N LEU A 108 -0.63 -8.66 2.23
CA LEU A 108 -1.59 -9.61 1.68
C LEU A 108 -2.36 -10.28 2.82
N THR A 109 -3.67 -10.12 2.84
CA THR A 109 -4.57 -10.78 3.79
C THR A 109 -5.44 -11.79 3.05
N TRP A 110 -5.20 -13.07 3.31
CA TRP A 110 -5.83 -14.18 2.63
C TRP A 110 -7.08 -14.67 3.33
N GLN A 111 -8.09 -15.03 2.54
CA GLN A 111 -9.23 -15.86 2.96
C GLN A 111 -9.22 -17.11 2.08
N LEU A 112 -8.72 -18.18 2.65
CA LEU A 112 -8.56 -19.46 1.96
C LEU A 112 -9.55 -20.50 2.48
N PRO A 113 -9.94 -21.48 1.65
CA PRO A 113 -10.69 -22.65 2.09
C PRO A 113 -9.94 -23.42 3.18
N ALA A 114 -10.67 -24.11 4.04
CA ALA A 114 -10.11 -24.96 5.07
C ALA A 114 -9.15 -25.98 4.48
N GLY A 115 -7.96 -26.11 5.05
CA GLY A 115 -6.91 -26.99 4.57
C GLY A 115 -5.94 -26.38 3.56
N LEU A 116 -6.11 -25.10 3.19
CA LEU A 116 -5.11 -24.33 2.46
C LEU A 116 -4.50 -23.29 3.41
N ASP A 117 -3.18 -23.18 3.39
CA ASP A 117 -2.43 -22.23 4.21
C ASP A 117 -1.40 -21.48 3.38
N ALA A 118 -1.49 -20.15 3.36
CA ALA A 118 -0.58 -19.29 2.62
C ALA A 118 0.65 -19.00 3.45
N GLY A 119 1.84 -19.19 2.86
CA GLY A 119 3.10 -18.76 3.43
C GLY A 119 3.36 -17.26 3.24
N ASP A 120 4.59 -16.87 3.50
CA ASP A 120 5.06 -15.50 3.28
C ASP A 120 5.28 -15.20 1.79
N ILE A 121 5.26 -13.90 1.44
CA ILE A 121 5.65 -13.47 0.10
C ILE A 121 7.12 -13.87 -0.15
N ALA A 122 7.35 -14.60 -1.22
CA ALA A 122 8.70 -14.92 -1.71
C ALA A 122 9.21 -13.72 -2.53
N TRP A 123 9.75 -12.73 -1.83
CA TRP A 123 10.10 -11.43 -2.37
C TRP A 123 11.19 -11.53 -3.46
N PRO A 124 10.94 -11.03 -4.67
CA PRO A 124 12.00 -10.87 -5.67
C PRO A 124 13.09 -9.89 -5.22
N VAL A 125 14.26 -9.94 -5.84
CA VAL A 125 15.35 -8.98 -5.60
C VAL A 125 14.84 -7.56 -5.92
N PRO A 126 14.93 -6.60 -4.98
CA PRO A 126 14.44 -5.26 -5.20
C PRO A 126 15.40 -4.42 -6.06
N HIS A 127 14.91 -3.27 -6.50
CA HIS A 127 15.73 -2.21 -7.07
C HIS A 127 15.93 -1.10 -6.03
N LYS A 128 17.07 -0.40 -6.14
CA LYS A 128 17.32 0.84 -5.38
C LYS A 128 16.78 2.01 -6.17
N ILE A 129 15.75 2.65 -5.66
CA ILE A 129 15.02 3.76 -6.28
C ILE A 129 15.40 5.04 -5.54
N ALA A 130 16.10 5.95 -6.22
CA ALA A 130 16.52 7.22 -5.64
C ALA A 130 15.40 8.27 -5.77
N ILE A 131 15.02 8.89 -4.64
CA ILE A 131 14.02 9.96 -4.59
C ILE A 131 14.61 11.14 -3.82
N GLY A 132 15.11 12.12 -4.55
CA GLY A 132 15.82 13.25 -3.93
C GLY A 132 17.03 12.77 -3.13
N THR A 133 17.02 12.98 -1.81
CA THR A 133 18.08 12.53 -0.89
C THR A 133 17.81 11.17 -0.25
N LEU A 134 16.70 10.52 -0.60
CA LEU A 134 16.28 9.23 -0.05
C LEU A 134 16.57 8.09 -1.05
N ALA A 135 16.70 6.89 -0.54
CA ALA A 135 16.76 5.67 -1.33
C ALA A 135 15.73 4.65 -0.85
N ASN A 136 14.81 4.31 -1.71
CA ASN A 136 13.82 3.29 -1.47
C ASN A 136 14.21 1.96 -2.10
N TYR A 137 13.68 0.89 -1.59
CA TYR A 137 13.83 -0.46 -2.13
C TYR A 137 12.46 -0.95 -2.58
N GLY A 138 12.35 -1.30 -3.86
CA GLY A 138 11.03 -1.62 -4.40
C GLY A 138 11.06 -2.08 -5.85
N TYR A 139 9.92 -1.93 -6.49
CA TYR A 139 9.64 -2.45 -7.82
C TYR A 139 8.92 -1.41 -8.68
N GLU A 140 9.35 -1.32 -9.93
CA GLU A 140 8.73 -0.54 -11.00
C GLU A 140 8.30 -1.49 -12.14
N GLY A 141 7.49 -1.00 -13.07
CA GLY A 141 7.00 -1.82 -14.18
C GLY A 141 6.09 -2.94 -13.70
N THR A 142 6.33 -4.18 -14.12
CA THR A 142 5.54 -5.33 -13.69
C THR A 142 6.33 -6.22 -12.74
N VAL A 143 5.76 -6.50 -11.57
CA VAL A 143 6.31 -7.45 -10.59
C VAL A 143 5.25 -8.47 -10.19
N LEU A 144 5.64 -9.72 -10.03
CA LEU A 144 4.84 -10.76 -9.39
C LEU A 144 5.40 -10.99 -7.98
N LEU A 145 4.53 -10.92 -6.99
CA LEU A 145 4.78 -11.27 -5.58
C LEU A 145 4.21 -12.67 -5.31
N PRO A 146 5.00 -13.75 -5.48
CA PRO A 146 4.51 -15.10 -5.33
C PRO A 146 4.45 -15.51 -3.87
N VAL A 147 3.45 -16.33 -3.53
CA VAL A 147 3.20 -16.87 -2.20
C VAL A 147 3.01 -18.37 -2.32
N PRO A 148 3.85 -19.20 -1.65
CA PRO A 148 3.64 -20.64 -1.62
C PRO A 148 2.40 -20.96 -0.77
N VAL A 149 1.60 -21.93 -1.22
CA VAL A 149 0.43 -22.40 -0.47
C VAL A 149 0.60 -23.88 -0.14
N THR A 150 0.46 -24.19 1.14
CA THR A 150 0.46 -25.56 1.62
C THR A 150 -0.97 -26.10 1.58
N VAL A 151 -1.15 -27.26 0.98
CA VAL A 151 -2.41 -28.00 0.99
C VAL A 151 -2.30 -29.13 2.02
N ALA A 152 -3.07 -29.03 3.10
CA ALA A 152 -3.03 -30.00 4.20
C ALA A 152 -3.58 -31.37 3.77
N GLN A 153 -3.14 -32.43 4.43
CA GLN A 153 -3.64 -33.79 4.21
C GLN A 153 -5.15 -33.92 4.50
N THR A 154 -5.69 -33.03 5.33
CA THR A 154 -7.11 -32.96 5.68
C THR A 154 -7.93 -32.14 4.70
N PHE A 155 -7.32 -31.62 3.64
CA PHE A 155 -8.04 -30.88 2.60
C PHE A 155 -9.07 -31.80 1.92
N ALA A 156 -10.34 -31.53 2.14
CA ALA A 156 -11.46 -32.31 1.63
C ALA A 156 -12.50 -31.36 1.03
N PRO A 157 -12.33 -30.98 -0.23
CA PRO A 157 -13.36 -30.24 -0.93
C PRO A 157 -14.62 -31.10 -1.02
N GLY A 158 -15.80 -30.48 -1.01
CA GLY A 158 -17.06 -31.23 -1.11
C GLY A 158 -17.07 -32.14 -2.33
N PRO A 159 -17.82 -33.27 -2.30
CA PRO A 159 -17.77 -34.31 -3.34
C PRO A 159 -18.17 -33.84 -4.74
N LEU A 160 -18.86 -32.69 -4.84
CA LEU A 160 -19.26 -32.07 -6.10
C LEU A 160 -18.49 -30.80 -6.42
N ALA A 161 -17.53 -30.41 -5.57
CA ALA A 161 -16.73 -29.21 -5.78
C ALA A 161 -15.77 -29.41 -6.95
N LYS A 162 -15.90 -28.60 -7.96
CA LYS A 162 -14.97 -28.56 -9.11
C LYS A 162 -13.85 -27.54 -8.90
N ASP A 163 -14.13 -26.49 -8.15
CA ASP A 163 -13.25 -25.36 -7.91
C ASP A 163 -13.22 -25.02 -6.41
N VAL A 164 -12.16 -24.35 -5.99
CA VAL A 164 -12.06 -23.69 -4.70
C VAL A 164 -11.95 -22.17 -4.91
N THR A 165 -12.59 -21.42 -4.02
CA THR A 165 -12.57 -19.95 -4.06
C THR A 165 -11.46 -19.43 -3.17
N VAL A 166 -10.56 -18.66 -3.75
CA VAL A 166 -9.51 -17.92 -3.05
C VAL A 166 -9.91 -16.46 -3.01
N GLN A 167 -9.84 -15.83 -1.83
CA GLN A 167 -10.03 -14.40 -1.69
C GLN A 167 -8.78 -13.75 -1.10
N LEU A 168 -8.48 -12.55 -1.58
CA LEU A 168 -7.35 -11.75 -1.14
C LEU A 168 -7.80 -10.31 -0.95
N LYS A 169 -7.48 -9.75 0.21
CA LYS A 169 -7.36 -8.31 0.39
C LYS A 169 -5.88 -7.95 0.34
N ALA A 170 -5.49 -7.10 -0.60
CA ALA A 170 -4.12 -6.58 -0.67
C ALA A 170 -4.13 -5.07 -0.47
N SER A 171 -3.13 -4.56 0.24
CA SER A 171 -2.86 -3.14 0.41
C SER A 171 -1.42 -2.84 0.03
N TRP A 172 -1.22 -1.73 -0.64
CA TRP A 172 0.11 -1.28 -1.05
C TRP A 172 0.20 0.24 -1.00
N LEU A 173 1.42 0.71 -0.77
CA LEU A 173 1.75 2.11 -0.97
C LEU A 173 2.40 2.24 -2.34
N VAL A 174 1.85 3.10 -3.21
CA VAL A 174 2.41 3.38 -4.52
C VAL A 174 2.90 4.82 -4.56
N CYS A 175 4.16 5.01 -4.97
CA CYS A 175 4.82 6.30 -4.88
C CYS A 175 5.52 6.69 -6.18
N ARG A 176 5.63 8.02 -6.39
CA ARG A 176 6.48 8.67 -7.39
C ARG A 176 7.11 9.93 -6.80
N LYS A 177 6.35 11.01 -6.61
CA LYS A 177 6.70 12.19 -5.83
C LYS A 177 5.91 12.24 -4.54
N GLU A 178 4.67 11.85 -4.63
CA GLU A 178 3.74 11.59 -3.53
C GLU A 178 3.57 10.09 -3.34
N CYS A 179 3.19 9.68 -2.12
CA CYS A 179 2.87 8.31 -1.77
C CYS A 179 1.37 8.17 -1.50
N ILE A 180 0.73 7.27 -2.21
CA ILE A 180 -0.72 7.08 -2.18
C ILE A 180 -1.01 5.66 -1.71
N PRO A 181 -1.74 5.48 -0.61
CA PRO A 181 -2.21 4.17 -0.19
C PRO A 181 -3.34 3.72 -1.12
N GLU A 182 -3.22 2.52 -1.64
CA GLU A 182 -4.22 1.88 -2.46
C GLU A 182 -4.47 0.46 -1.97
N GLU A 183 -5.64 -0.09 -2.25
CA GLU A 183 -6.01 -1.45 -1.89
C GLU A 183 -6.85 -2.12 -2.97
N GLY A 184 -6.89 -3.44 -2.95
CA GLY A 184 -7.73 -4.25 -3.82
C GLY A 184 -8.31 -5.46 -3.11
N HIS A 185 -9.51 -5.84 -3.53
CA HIS A 185 -10.19 -7.07 -3.13
C HIS A 185 -10.30 -7.97 -4.34
N PHE A 186 -9.78 -9.18 -4.22
CA PHE A 186 -9.68 -10.13 -5.33
C PHE A 186 -10.39 -11.42 -5.00
N THR A 187 -10.96 -12.04 -6.03
CA THR A 187 -11.53 -13.40 -5.94
C THR A 187 -11.07 -14.21 -7.15
N LEU A 188 -10.55 -15.39 -6.88
CA LEU A 188 -10.08 -16.32 -7.90
C LEU A 188 -10.69 -17.69 -7.67
N GLN A 189 -11.23 -18.31 -8.74
CA GLN A 189 -11.69 -19.69 -8.75
C GLN A 189 -10.55 -20.58 -9.24
N LEU A 190 -10.14 -21.55 -8.44
CA LEU A 190 -9.09 -22.50 -8.79
C LEU A 190 -9.70 -23.88 -9.03
N PRO A 191 -9.56 -24.43 -10.24
CA PRO A 191 -9.94 -25.80 -10.51
C PRO A 191 -9.17 -26.79 -9.64
N ILE A 192 -9.87 -27.74 -9.03
CA ILE A 192 -9.28 -28.72 -8.13
C ILE A 192 -8.52 -29.79 -8.93
N GLN A 193 -9.13 -30.31 -9.99
CA GLN A 193 -8.62 -31.47 -10.73
C GLN A 193 -7.91 -31.13 -12.04
N SER A 194 -7.83 -29.86 -12.41
CA SER A 194 -7.19 -29.44 -13.66
C SER A 194 -6.04 -28.47 -13.43
N THR A 195 -5.15 -28.42 -14.42
CA THR A 195 -3.98 -27.54 -14.39
C THR A 195 -4.37 -26.07 -14.43
N THR A 196 -3.77 -25.27 -13.55
CA THR A 196 -3.76 -23.81 -13.62
C THR A 196 -2.34 -23.35 -13.94
N ALA A 197 -2.07 -23.00 -15.18
CA ALA A 197 -0.71 -22.69 -15.67
C ALA A 197 -0.63 -21.45 -16.60
N LEU A 198 -1.71 -20.66 -16.69
CA LEU A 198 -1.75 -19.48 -17.57
C LEU A 198 -0.58 -18.50 -17.28
N HIS A 199 -0.21 -18.33 -16.01
CA HIS A 199 0.84 -17.44 -15.57
C HIS A 199 2.16 -18.16 -15.23
N SER A 200 2.38 -19.40 -15.69
CA SER A 200 3.58 -20.18 -15.37
C SER A 200 4.88 -19.45 -15.66
N ALA A 201 4.97 -18.79 -16.81
CA ALA A 201 6.16 -18.01 -17.16
C ALA A 201 6.45 -16.84 -16.19
N ALA A 202 5.41 -16.19 -15.64
CA ALA A 202 5.55 -15.13 -14.65
C ALA A 202 6.04 -15.71 -13.30
N PHE A 203 5.49 -16.86 -12.88
CA PHE A 203 5.97 -17.55 -11.67
C PHE A 203 7.39 -18.03 -11.81
N ASP A 204 7.78 -18.60 -12.97
CA ASP A 204 9.15 -19.03 -13.24
C ASP A 204 10.13 -17.84 -13.21
N ALA A 205 9.74 -16.70 -13.78
CA ALA A 205 10.54 -15.49 -13.75
C ALA A 205 10.68 -14.94 -12.33
N ALA A 206 9.58 -14.89 -11.56
CA ALA A 206 9.60 -14.44 -10.18
C ALA A 206 10.45 -15.36 -9.29
N GLN A 207 10.40 -16.68 -9.51
CA GLN A 207 11.20 -17.66 -8.79
C GLN A 207 12.70 -17.49 -9.07
N LYS A 208 13.08 -17.25 -10.33
CA LYS A 208 14.46 -16.94 -10.73
C LYS A 208 14.95 -15.60 -10.17
N ALA A 209 14.03 -14.65 -9.94
CA ALA A 209 14.34 -13.35 -9.38
C ALA A 209 14.42 -13.36 -7.83
N GLN A 210 14.16 -14.49 -7.18
CA GLN A 210 14.34 -14.61 -5.73
C GLN A 210 15.82 -14.62 -5.36
N PRO A 211 16.20 -14.01 -4.22
CA PRO A 211 17.56 -14.06 -3.71
C PRO A 211 17.97 -15.50 -3.42
N GLN A 212 19.05 -15.96 -4.04
CA GLN A 212 19.62 -17.28 -3.80
C GLN A 212 20.43 -17.27 -2.50
N PRO A 213 20.21 -18.20 -1.56
CA PRO A 213 21.00 -18.25 -0.33
C PRO A 213 22.45 -18.57 -0.65
N LEU A 214 23.39 -17.80 -0.12
CA LEU A 214 24.80 -18.16 -0.15
C LEU A 214 25.06 -19.31 0.81
N ALA A 215 25.94 -20.24 0.42
CA ALA A 215 26.30 -21.35 1.28
C ALA A 215 26.85 -20.84 2.62
N LYS A 216 26.34 -21.37 3.72
CA LYS A 216 26.75 -21.00 5.10
C LYS A 216 28.22 -21.39 5.44
N ALA A 217 28.93 -22.01 4.53
CA ALA A 217 30.27 -22.60 4.75
C ALA A 217 31.39 -21.58 4.98
N SER A 218 31.09 -20.28 4.97
CA SER A 218 32.19 -19.34 5.11
C SER A 218 32.14 -18.56 6.40
N VAL A 219 33.20 -18.74 7.20
CA VAL A 219 33.67 -17.84 8.26
C VAL A 219 33.75 -16.36 7.79
N GLN A 220 33.37 -16.05 6.53
CA GLN A 220 33.59 -14.80 5.83
C GLN A 220 32.31 -14.09 5.40
N GLN A 221 31.17 -14.39 6.01
CA GLN A 221 29.96 -13.56 5.89
C GLN A 221 29.82 -12.77 7.18
N GLN A 222 30.55 -11.67 7.29
CA GLN A 222 30.72 -10.92 8.52
C GLN A 222 30.48 -9.43 8.28
N ALA A 223 30.10 -8.77 9.34
CA ALA A 223 30.06 -7.33 9.41
C ALA A 223 30.71 -6.86 10.72
N GLN A 224 31.54 -5.85 10.65
CA GLN A 224 32.20 -5.23 11.80
C GLN A 224 31.65 -3.83 11.97
N VAL A 225 31.13 -3.53 13.15
CA VAL A 225 30.77 -2.15 13.50
C VAL A 225 32.05 -1.36 13.76
N ASP A 226 32.24 -0.28 13.03
CA ASP A 226 33.40 0.62 13.09
C ASP A 226 32.91 2.07 13.14
N GLY A 227 32.78 2.58 14.36
CA GLY A 227 32.23 3.92 14.60
C GLY A 227 30.81 4.08 14.07
N ASP A 228 30.63 4.93 13.08
CA ASP A 228 29.38 5.30 12.42
C ASP A 228 29.08 4.45 11.17
N ALA A 229 29.84 3.40 10.92
CA ALA A 229 29.70 2.58 9.73
C ALA A 229 29.78 1.09 10.03
N LEU A 230 29.25 0.31 9.11
CA LEU A 230 29.38 -1.14 9.07
C LEU A 230 30.36 -1.54 7.97
N GLN A 231 31.45 -2.21 8.36
CA GLN A 231 32.36 -2.86 7.43
C GLN A 231 31.86 -4.26 7.13
N VAL A 232 31.44 -4.47 5.90
CA VAL A 232 30.86 -5.74 5.43
C VAL A 232 31.92 -6.52 4.66
N ARG A 233 31.97 -7.84 4.88
CA ARG A 233 32.83 -8.78 4.15
C ARG A 233 32.03 -10.00 3.73
N VAL A 234 31.95 -10.27 2.43
CA VAL A 234 31.19 -11.39 1.88
C VAL A 234 32.03 -12.17 0.88
N ALA A 235 32.27 -13.43 1.19
CA ALA A 235 32.85 -14.41 0.28
C ALA A 235 31.77 -15.37 -0.24
N GLY A 236 32.12 -16.14 -1.27
CA GLY A 236 31.22 -17.14 -1.86
C GLY A 236 30.22 -16.58 -2.87
N LEU A 237 30.36 -15.32 -3.25
CA LEU A 237 29.59 -14.74 -4.36
C LEU A 237 30.01 -15.39 -5.69
N PRO A 238 29.08 -15.59 -6.65
CA PRO A 238 29.42 -16.15 -7.94
C PRO A 238 30.50 -15.36 -8.70
N ALA A 239 31.34 -16.08 -9.43
CA ALA A 239 32.41 -15.46 -10.19
C ALA A 239 31.95 -14.38 -11.20
N ALA A 240 30.72 -14.51 -11.70
CA ALA A 240 30.10 -13.52 -12.61
C ALA A 240 29.91 -12.13 -11.97
N LEU A 241 29.94 -12.02 -10.65
CA LEU A 241 29.83 -10.74 -9.92
C LEU A 241 31.20 -10.11 -9.62
N ARG A 242 32.31 -10.83 -9.83
CA ARG A 242 33.65 -10.31 -9.51
C ARG A 242 33.92 -9.03 -10.28
N GLY A 243 34.43 -8.03 -9.59
CA GLY A 243 34.71 -6.71 -10.16
C GLY A 243 33.49 -5.86 -10.47
N LYS A 244 32.28 -6.38 -10.26
CA LYS A 244 31.03 -5.62 -10.42
C LYS A 244 30.77 -4.75 -9.18
N THR A 245 30.09 -3.64 -9.42
CA THR A 245 29.51 -2.84 -8.32
C THR A 245 28.22 -3.49 -7.87
N LEU A 246 28.10 -3.74 -6.56
CA LEU A 246 26.92 -4.36 -5.99
C LEU A 246 26.08 -3.36 -5.19
N ASP A 247 24.78 -3.56 -5.19
CA ASP A 247 23.87 -2.99 -4.22
C ASP A 247 23.67 -3.99 -3.07
N LEU A 248 23.67 -3.48 -1.86
CA LEU A 248 23.35 -4.23 -0.65
C LEU A 248 22.00 -3.76 -0.12
N PHE A 249 21.10 -4.70 0.07
CA PHE A 249 19.74 -4.49 0.57
C PHE A 249 19.60 -5.20 1.93
N PRO A 250 19.62 -4.47 3.06
CA PRO A 250 19.35 -5.07 4.36
C PRO A 250 17.90 -5.53 4.43
N GLU A 251 17.64 -6.72 4.96
CA GLU A 251 16.25 -7.17 5.18
C GLU A 251 15.61 -6.51 6.40
N MET A 252 16.43 -5.93 7.29
CA MET A 252 15.98 -5.18 8.46
C MET A 252 16.02 -3.68 8.18
N PRO A 253 14.93 -2.95 8.41
CA PRO A 253 14.91 -1.50 8.24
C PRO A 253 15.73 -0.79 9.33
N GLU A 254 16.04 0.46 9.10
CA GLU A 254 16.65 1.38 10.08
C GLU A 254 18.01 0.92 10.65
N VAL A 255 18.78 0.11 9.94
CA VAL A 255 20.13 -0.32 10.33
C VAL A 255 21.18 0.47 9.58
N LEU A 256 21.02 0.60 8.27
CA LEU A 256 21.96 1.27 7.37
C LEU A 256 21.36 2.55 6.81
N HIS A 257 22.23 3.51 6.48
CA HIS A 257 21.84 4.71 5.75
C HIS A 257 21.68 4.34 4.25
N ASN A 258 20.45 4.13 3.81
CA ASN A 258 20.19 3.52 2.50
C ASN A 258 20.61 4.39 1.32
N ALA A 259 20.48 5.71 1.44
CA ALA A 259 20.87 6.67 0.39
C ALA A 259 22.35 6.99 0.38
N ALA A 260 23.07 6.80 1.49
CA ALA A 260 24.48 7.17 1.58
C ALA A 260 25.35 6.37 0.59
N PRO A 261 26.30 7.00 -0.07
CA PRO A 261 27.27 6.29 -0.87
C PRO A 261 28.20 5.50 0.04
N GLY A 262 28.11 4.17 -0.02
CA GLY A 262 29.11 3.30 0.59
C GLY A 262 30.31 3.15 -0.35
N THR A 263 31.49 2.88 0.23
CA THR A 263 32.65 2.45 -0.55
C THR A 263 32.66 0.95 -0.64
N GLN A 264 33.06 0.39 -1.78
CA GLN A 264 33.14 -1.05 -1.98
C GLN A 264 34.35 -1.44 -2.82
N GLN A 265 34.89 -2.60 -2.60
CA GLN A 265 36.01 -3.14 -3.32
C GLN A 265 35.99 -4.68 -3.34
N TRP A 266 36.76 -5.26 -4.26
CA TRP A 266 36.98 -6.71 -4.33
C TRP A 266 38.41 -7.04 -3.96
N GLU A 267 38.58 -7.96 -3.04
CA GLU A 267 39.88 -8.55 -2.65
C GLU A 267 39.88 -10.02 -3.10
N GLY A 268 40.32 -10.26 -4.33
CA GLY A 268 40.21 -11.59 -4.93
C GLY A 268 38.75 -11.95 -5.20
N ASP A 269 38.22 -12.94 -4.47
CA ASP A 269 36.84 -13.41 -4.54
C ASP A 269 35.95 -12.92 -3.38
N VAL A 270 36.51 -12.04 -2.54
CA VAL A 270 35.81 -11.45 -1.40
C VAL A 270 35.39 -10.04 -1.73
N TRP A 271 34.09 -9.78 -1.62
CA TRP A 271 33.53 -8.43 -1.70
C TRP A 271 33.56 -7.78 -0.31
N THR A 272 34.01 -6.54 -0.26
CA THR A 272 34.03 -5.74 0.95
C THR A 272 33.36 -4.39 0.71
N ALA A 273 32.69 -3.87 1.73
CA ALA A 273 32.09 -2.55 1.69
C ALA A 273 32.07 -1.88 3.04
N ARG A 274 32.20 -0.54 3.05
CA ARG A 274 31.96 0.31 4.20
C ARG A 274 30.69 1.10 3.97
N ILE A 275 29.67 0.88 4.79
CA ILE A 275 28.32 1.45 4.63
C ILE A 275 27.97 2.22 5.91
N PRO A 276 27.60 3.51 5.81
CA PRO A 276 27.17 4.29 6.97
C PRO A 276 25.96 3.67 7.67
N LEU A 277 25.94 3.75 8.99
CA LEU A 277 24.79 3.37 9.81
C LEU A 277 23.70 4.44 9.69
N ALA A 278 22.45 4.02 9.89
CA ALA A 278 21.35 4.97 9.96
C ALA A 278 21.50 5.88 11.19
N GLU A 279 21.33 7.18 11.02
CA GLU A 279 21.41 8.16 12.12
C GLU A 279 20.36 7.88 13.21
N GLN A 280 19.17 7.46 12.79
CA GLN A 280 18.07 7.13 13.68
C GLN A 280 17.88 5.61 13.80
N ARG A 281 19.00 4.90 13.88
CA ARG A 281 18.99 3.44 14.01
C ARG A 281 18.18 3.01 15.23
N SER A 282 17.26 2.07 15.03
CA SER A 282 16.41 1.51 16.09
C SER A 282 16.86 0.12 16.57
N ASN A 283 17.69 -0.57 15.78
CA ASN A 283 18.09 -1.95 15.99
C ASN A 283 19.61 -2.12 16.02
N SER A 284 20.07 -3.10 16.80
CA SER A 284 21.49 -3.49 16.93
C SER A 284 21.62 -5.01 16.79
N PRO A 285 21.37 -5.55 15.59
CA PRO A 285 21.30 -6.99 15.40
C PRO A 285 22.67 -7.67 15.52
N SER A 286 22.71 -8.86 16.09
CA SER A 286 23.89 -9.75 16.06
C SER A 286 24.03 -10.49 14.72
N THR A 287 22.93 -10.58 13.96
CA THR A 287 22.90 -11.12 12.60
C THR A 287 22.10 -10.18 11.73
N LEU A 288 22.69 -9.76 10.62
CA LEU A 288 22.03 -8.88 9.65
C LEU A 288 21.84 -9.63 8.33
N PRO A 289 20.62 -10.07 8.02
CA PRO A 289 20.29 -10.62 6.72
C PRO A 289 20.36 -9.53 5.65
N VAL A 290 21.05 -9.81 4.56
CA VAL A 290 21.21 -8.88 3.43
C VAL A 290 21.02 -9.61 2.10
N VAL A 291 20.58 -8.87 1.09
CA VAL A 291 20.59 -9.31 -0.29
C VAL A 291 21.62 -8.47 -1.06
N LEU A 292 22.48 -9.16 -1.82
CA LEU A 292 23.48 -8.55 -2.70
C LEU A 292 23.10 -8.81 -4.15
N ALA A 293 23.10 -7.77 -4.97
CA ALA A 293 22.84 -7.89 -6.41
C ALA A 293 23.71 -6.92 -7.21
N GLU A 294 23.99 -7.23 -8.47
CA GLU A 294 24.70 -6.30 -9.34
C GLU A 294 23.92 -4.98 -9.44
N ARG A 295 24.61 -3.84 -9.29
CA ARG A 295 24.02 -2.53 -9.53
C ARG A 295 23.74 -2.37 -11.02
N VAL A 296 22.46 -2.21 -11.33
CA VAL A 296 21.99 -1.95 -12.70
C VAL A 296 21.14 -0.68 -12.70
N GLN A 297 21.04 -0.04 -13.84
CA GLN A 297 20.10 1.07 -14.03
C GLN A 297 18.72 0.52 -14.41
N GLY A 298 17.67 1.14 -13.89
CA GLY A 298 16.29 0.76 -14.14
C GLY A 298 15.86 -0.50 -13.40
N SER A 299 14.72 -1.05 -13.81
CA SER A 299 14.01 -2.14 -13.14
C SER A 299 14.20 -3.51 -13.80
N THR A 300 15.36 -3.75 -14.45
CA THR A 300 15.66 -5.04 -15.05
C THR A 300 15.85 -6.12 -13.98
N PRO A 301 15.08 -7.23 -14.04
CA PRO A 301 15.27 -8.35 -13.14
C PRO A 301 16.71 -8.89 -13.21
N ARG A 302 17.29 -9.16 -12.05
CA ARG A 302 18.66 -9.65 -11.91
C ARG A 302 18.80 -10.67 -10.80
N PRO A 303 19.79 -11.57 -10.88
CA PRO A 303 20.08 -12.46 -9.77
C PRO A 303 20.52 -11.68 -8.54
N GLY A 304 20.08 -12.14 -7.36
CA GLY A 304 20.54 -11.65 -6.07
C GLY A 304 20.94 -12.81 -5.16
N TYR A 305 21.75 -12.50 -4.16
CA TYR A 305 22.33 -13.47 -3.26
C TYR A 305 22.10 -13.02 -1.83
N ARG A 306 21.50 -13.90 -1.05
CA ARG A 306 21.18 -13.66 0.36
C ARG A 306 22.30 -14.18 1.26
N ALA A 307 22.78 -13.32 2.14
CA ALA A 307 23.75 -13.65 3.18
C ALA A 307 23.22 -13.26 4.56
N ASP A 308 23.51 -14.08 5.57
CA ASP A 308 23.27 -13.76 6.96
C ASP A 308 24.59 -13.29 7.59
N LEU A 309 24.81 -11.97 7.66
CA LEU A 309 26.05 -11.42 8.18
C LEU A 309 26.09 -11.51 9.70
N THR A 310 27.10 -12.18 10.25
CA THR A 310 27.39 -12.13 11.70
C THR A 310 27.99 -10.76 12.01
N VAL A 311 27.31 -9.99 12.87
CA VAL A 311 27.75 -8.63 13.22
C VAL A 311 28.56 -8.67 14.49
N GLN A 312 29.75 -8.06 14.45
CA GLN A 312 30.70 -7.96 15.52
C GLN A 312 30.96 -6.50 15.92
N GLY A 313 31.50 -6.31 17.12
CA GLY A 313 31.83 -5.00 17.66
C GLY A 313 30.68 -4.31 18.39
N PRO A 314 31.01 -3.26 19.15
CA PRO A 314 30.02 -2.52 19.90
C PRO A 314 29.23 -1.59 18.96
N TRP A 315 27.92 -1.73 18.97
CA TRP A 315 27.05 -0.78 18.29
C TRP A 315 27.11 0.59 18.99
N PRO A 316 27.14 1.71 18.25
CA PRO A 316 26.92 3.04 18.83
C PRO A 316 25.60 3.06 19.60
N ALA A 317 25.53 3.85 20.65
CA ALA A 317 24.29 4.03 21.39
C ALA A 317 23.16 4.41 20.44
N VAL A 318 22.03 3.71 20.53
CA VAL A 318 20.82 4.13 19.81
C VAL A 318 20.40 5.48 20.35
N ALA A 319 20.16 6.46 19.48
CA ALA A 319 19.60 7.74 19.91
C ALA A 319 18.33 7.42 20.72
N ALA A 320 18.30 7.85 21.98
CA ALA A 320 17.14 7.63 22.83
C ALA A 320 15.93 8.19 22.06
N LYS A 321 14.90 7.36 21.83
CA LYS A 321 13.63 7.85 21.30
C LYS A 321 13.30 9.09 22.14
N ALA A 322 13.13 10.24 21.48
CA ALA A 322 12.80 11.46 22.20
C ALA A 322 11.62 11.15 23.12
N SER A 323 11.90 11.05 24.41
CA SER A 323 10.85 10.76 25.37
C SER A 323 9.88 11.93 25.26
N VAL A 324 8.63 11.63 24.98
CA VAL A 324 7.57 12.63 25.01
C VAL A 324 7.72 13.34 26.35
N SER A 325 7.88 14.67 26.31
CA SER A 325 8.08 15.39 27.57
C SER A 325 6.93 15.06 28.53
N PRO A 326 7.14 14.91 29.83
CA PRO A 326 6.07 14.60 30.78
C PRO A 326 4.87 15.54 30.65
N ALA A 327 5.10 16.79 30.25
CA ALA A 327 4.05 17.77 29.96
C ALA A 327 3.24 17.41 28.72
N LEU A 328 3.87 16.94 27.63
CA LEU A 328 3.16 16.51 26.44
C LEU A 328 2.42 15.19 26.67
N GLU A 329 3.00 14.27 27.44
CA GLU A 329 2.32 13.03 27.83
C GLU A 329 1.09 13.30 28.70
N ALA A 330 1.18 14.25 29.64
CA ALA A 330 0.03 14.70 30.44
C ALA A 330 -1.04 15.37 29.55
N ALA A 331 -0.63 16.20 28.59
CA ALA A 331 -1.54 16.83 27.64
C ALA A 331 -2.24 15.81 26.73
N LEU A 332 -1.54 14.78 26.24
CA LEU A 332 -2.11 13.70 25.43
C LEU A 332 -3.11 12.87 26.26
N LYS A 333 -2.80 12.55 27.52
CA LYS A 333 -3.72 11.87 28.43
C LYS A 333 -4.96 12.72 28.73
N ALA A 334 -4.79 14.03 28.96
CA ALA A 334 -5.92 14.94 29.17
C ALA A 334 -6.80 15.04 27.93
N ASN A 335 -6.24 15.14 26.73
CA ASN A 335 -6.99 15.17 25.48
C ASN A 335 -7.70 13.83 25.21
N ALA A 336 -7.07 12.69 25.50
CA ALA A 336 -7.71 11.38 25.36
C ALA A 336 -8.90 11.23 26.34
N ALA A 337 -8.78 11.75 27.57
CA ALA A 337 -9.88 11.77 28.53
C ALA A 337 -11.03 12.68 28.09
N LEU A 338 -10.73 13.82 27.47
CA LEU A 338 -11.73 14.71 26.87
C LEU A 338 -12.41 14.08 25.66
N ALA A 339 -11.68 13.39 24.79
CA ALA A 339 -12.23 12.68 23.64
C ALA A 339 -13.21 11.58 24.05
N GLY A 340 -12.94 10.87 25.17
CA GLY A 340 -13.86 9.90 25.75
C GLY A 340 -15.17 10.51 26.29
N SER A 341 -15.16 11.80 26.65
CA SER A 341 -16.36 12.49 27.17
C SER A 341 -17.30 13.02 26.07
N TRP A 342 -16.88 13.00 24.80
CA TRP A 342 -17.67 13.44 23.65
C TRP A 342 -18.42 12.30 22.94
N LEU A 343 -18.27 11.06 23.39
CA LEU A 343 -19.15 9.98 22.94
C LEU A 343 -20.53 10.23 23.56
N PRO A 344 -21.57 10.45 22.75
CA PRO A 344 -22.92 10.52 23.30
C PRO A 344 -23.20 9.22 24.06
N PRO A 345 -23.87 9.26 25.20
CA PRO A 345 -24.22 8.07 25.96
C PRO A 345 -24.93 7.09 25.03
N ALA A 346 -24.50 5.83 25.05
CA ALA A 346 -25.11 4.78 24.25
C ALA A 346 -26.63 4.86 24.46
N ALA A 347 -27.38 5.07 23.37
CA ALA A 347 -28.83 5.16 23.44
C ALA A 347 -29.36 3.86 24.06
N PRO A 348 -30.26 3.93 25.05
CA PRO A 348 -30.87 2.73 25.60
C PRO A 348 -31.56 1.99 24.46
N SER A 349 -31.29 0.69 24.36
CA SER A 349 -31.91 -0.22 23.41
C SER A 349 -33.43 -0.26 23.67
N GLY A 350 -34.18 0.62 22.98
CA GLY A 350 -35.63 0.79 23.16
C GLY A 350 -36.18 2.09 22.58
N ALA A 351 -35.38 2.97 22.03
CA ALA A 351 -35.89 4.21 21.45
C ALA A 351 -36.42 3.97 20.03
N SER A 352 -37.75 4.13 19.91
CA SER A 352 -38.48 4.23 18.65
C SER A 352 -37.81 5.23 17.69
N SER A 353 -37.77 4.86 16.43
CA SER A 353 -37.22 5.65 15.31
C SER A 353 -37.78 7.08 15.33
N LEU A 354 -36.95 8.03 15.76
CA LEU A 354 -37.21 9.45 15.50
C LEU A 354 -37.15 9.66 13.99
N THR A 355 -38.32 9.93 13.41
CA THR A 355 -38.41 10.25 11.98
C THR A 355 -37.66 11.54 11.68
N LEU A 356 -37.05 11.61 10.51
CA LEU A 356 -36.29 12.77 10.01
C LEU A 356 -37.06 14.10 10.16
N THR A 357 -38.40 14.02 10.15
CA THR A 357 -39.33 15.13 10.37
C THR A 357 -39.29 15.69 11.77
N ALA A 358 -39.10 14.86 12.81
CA ALA A 358 -38.99 15.32 14.19
C ALA A 358 -37.64 16.03 14.46
N ALA A 359 -36.58 15.56 13.83
CA ALA A 359 -35.27 16.22 13.90
C ALA A 359 -35.25 17.58 13.19
N LEU A 360 -35.95 17.70 12.04
CA LEU A 360 -36.10 18.96 11.32
C LEU A 360 -36.97 19.99 12.06
N LEU A 361 -38.02 19.55 12.73
CA LEU A 361 -38.88 20.44 13.56
C LEU A 361 -38.11 20.92 14.79
N GLY A 362 -37.29 20.10 15.42
CA GLY A 362 -36.42 20.48 16.53
C GLY A 362 -35.38 21.55 16.16
N ALA A 363 -34.79 21.43 15.00
CA ALA A 363 -33.82 22.40 14.48
C ALA A 363 -34.46 23.77 14.12
N LEU A 364 -35.71 23.78 13.69
CA LEU A 364 -36.48 25.01 13.37
C LEU A 364 -36.95 25.76 14.61
N LEU A 365 -37.22 25.09 15.71
CA LEU A 365 -37.68 25.71 16.97
C LEU A 365 -36.52 26.14 17.87
N GLY A 366 -35.31 25.59 17.69
CA GLY A 366 -34.13 25.94 18.47
C GLY A 366 -33.30 27.10 17.90
N GLY A 367 -33.68 27.67 16.77
CA GLY A 367 -32.99 28.76 16.06
C GLY A 367 -33.71 30.13 16.08
N LEU A 368 -34.59 30.38 17.04
CA LEU A 368 -35.21 31.69 17.30
C LEU A 368 -34.70 32.29 18.59
#